data_b1e734a9d92c69fce8174568c83df7e9
#
_entry.id   b1e734a9d92c69fce8174568c83df7e9
#
_cell.length_a   1.000
_cell.length_b   1.000
_cell.length_c   1.000
_cell.angle_alpha   90.00
_cell.angle_beta   90.00
_cell.angle_gamma   90.00
#
_symmetry.space_group_name_H-M   'P 1'
#
loop_
_entity.id
_entity.type
_entity.pdbx_description
1 polymer ?
#
loop_
_entity_poly.entity_id
_entity_poly.type
_entity_poly.pdbx_seq_one_letter_code
_entity_poly.pdbx_strand_id
1 'polypeptide(L)'
;MKIMKKSFSVLLTVLLALSAFAAVASAADENVLLTGTAGTGITWLLTDDGVLTVSGSGPIQDEIAYDYDDNGEIISSQTLNSIAFSLTEYYDGQTAGMDVAAAERFRFNLVREIVIEEGITVIPDGEFDGFYPRKVTIPASLKELGLQAFNASLASEVVIRSASLVSAQFTVAVYRADAEPYADPDAAIEDFVAKRVREEQFQKDILPIYALQELFSIENGLLEASDEELANIYAYYNEAFGSDAETADELESVALGLLNGRFGTEYTDKNELFRIEQNEWDWEPQVVWAEELEAAYTAEADILYKDDRMISATLGEEFSDGEKAYGWLTVTAPGDSEIKDACERTGVTFADLYEGLCKWCHKDHSGNLWQKFVGFIHRILYFFAHLFGRK
;
A
#
# COMPACT_ATOMS: atom_id res chain seq x y z
N MET A 1 -1.86 47.92 -29.67
CA MET A 1 -0.89 46.82 -29.93
C MET A 1 -0.53 45.98 -28.73
N LYS A 2 -0.46 46.52 -27.49
CA LYS A 2 -0.14 45.72 -26.25
C LYS A 2 -1.29 44.81 -25.78
N ILE A 3 -2.56 45.17 -26.04
CA ILE A 3 -3.72 44.38 -25.61
C ILE A 3 -3.89 43.14 -26.49
N MET A 4 -3.65 43.25 -27.80
CA MET A 4 -3.73 42.11 -28.73
C MET A 4 -2.69 41.01 -28.43
N LYS A 5 -1.46 41.37 -27.93
CA LYS A 5 -0.43 40.38 -27.59
C LYS A 5 -0.80 39.54 -26.35
N LYS A 6 -1.48 40.14 -25.35
CA LYS A 6 -1.94 39.40 -24.16
C LYS A 6 -3.09 38.44 -24.48
N SER A 7 -4.03 38.86 -25.31
CA SER A 7 -5.15 38.00 -25.74
C SER A 7 -4.69 36.84 -26.61
N PHE A 8 -3.66 37.04 -27.44
CA PHE A 8 -3.11 35.95 -28.27
C PHE A 8 -2.32 34.93 -27.43
N SER A 9 -1.60 35.38 -26.37
CA SER A 9 -0.89 34.48 -25.48
C SER A 9 -1.85 33.61 -24.66
N VAL A 10 -2.96 34.18 -24.15
CA VAL A 10 -3.97 33.42 -23.41
C VAL A 10 -4.69 32.43 -24.33
N LEU A 11 -5.02 32.86 -25.57
CA LEU A 11 -5.66 31.97 -26.53
C LEU A 11 -4.75 30.80 -26.94
N LEU A 12 -3.44 31.05 -27.09
CA LEU A 12 -2.45 30.01 -27.40
C LEU A 12 -2.26 29.02 -26.24
N THR A 13 -2.28 29.52 -25.00
CA THR A 13 -2.17 28.67 -23.81
C THR A 13 -3.40 27.78 -23.63
N VAL A 14 -4.60 28.35 -23.89
CA VAL A 14 -5.87 27.57 -23.87
C VAL A 14 -5.92 26.56 -25.03
N LEU A 15 -5.44 26.92 -26.22
CA LEU A 15 -5.35 25.99 -27.36
C LEU A 15 -4.32 24.88 -27.11
N LEU A 16 -3.19 25.16 -26.45
CA LEU A 16 -2.21 24.15 -26.09
C LEU A 16 -2.73 23.23 -24.96
N ALA A 17 -3.46 23.79 -23.98
CA ALA A 17 -4.14 22.98 -22.97
C ALA A 17 -5.23 22.09 -23.58
N LEU A 18 -6.04 22.65 -24.50
CA LEU A 18 -7.05 21.87 -25.24
C LEU A 18 -6.46 20.85 -26.21
N SER A 19 -5.26 21.09 -26.77
CA SER A 19 -4.57 20.10 -27.61
C SER A 19 -3.92 18.99 -26.78
N ALA A 20 -3.46 19.27 -25.56
CA ALA A 20 -3.04 18.25 -24.61
C ALA A 20 -4.22 17.38 -24.15
N PHE A 21 -5.37 17.99 -23.86
CA PHE A 21 -6.62 17.27 -23.60
C PHE A 21 -7.10 16.45 -24.81
N ALA A 22 -6.94 16.96 -26.03
CA ALA A 22 -7.32 16.23 -27.25
C ALA A 22 -6.35 15.08 -27.57
N ALA A 23 -5.08 15.17 -27.16
CA ALA A 23 -4.12 14.06 -27.32
C ALA A 23 -4.42 12.93 -26.33
N VAL A 24 -4.86 13.24 -25.11
CA VAL A 24 -5.35 12.25 -24.14
C VAL A 24 -6.71 11.70 -24.59
N ALA A 25 -7.59 12.55 -25.17
CA ALA A 25 -8.91 12.11 -25.66
C ALA A 25 -8.84 11.30 -26.97
N SER A 26 -7.74 11.33 -27.73
CA SER A 26 -7.58 10.49 -28.93
C SER A 26 -6.97 9.11 -28.64
N ALA A 27 -6.45 8.92 -27.42
CA ALA A 27 -6.12 7.60 -26.85
C ALA A 27 -7.27 7.06 -25.98
N ALA A 28 -8.43 7.72 -25.96
CA ALA A 28 -9.66 7.24 -25.33
C ALA A 28 -10.22 6.07 -26.16
N ASP A 29 -9.44 5.02 -26.28
CA ASP A 29 -9.91 3.70 -26.66
C ASP A 29 -10.45 2.98 -25.41
N GLU A 30 -11.35 2.10 -25.63
CA GLU A 30 -12.32 1.34 -24.84
C GLU A 30 -11.88 0.78 -23.48
N ASN A 31 -10.70 1.12 -22.95
CA ASN A 31 -10.04 0.42 -21.83
C ASN A 31 -9.70 1.30 -20.60
N VAL A 32 -10.15 2.56 -20.53
CA VAL A 32 -9.87 3.42 -19.36
C VAL A 32 -10.89 3.14 -18.25
N LEU A 33 -10.41 2.65 -17.08
CA LEU A 33 -11.23 2.44 -15.89
C LEU A 33 -11.42 3.72 -15.09
N LEU A 34 -10.32 4.42 -14.81
CA LEU A 34 -10.28 5.62 -13.99
C LEU A 34 -9.31 6.64 -14.55
N THR A 35 -9.54 7.90 -14.24
CA THR A 35 -8.62 8.99 -14.53
C THR A 35 -8.78 10.10 -13.50
N GLY A 36 -7.71 10.85 -13.25
CA GLY A 36 -7.74 11.95 -12.32
C GLY A 36 -6.54 12.88 -12.46
N THR A 37 -6.39 13.74 -11.47
CA THR A 37 -5.26 14.66 -11.32
C THR A 37 -4.57 14.45 -9.99
N ALA A 38 -3.25 14.74 -9.92
CA ALA A 38 -2.45 14.64 -8.71
C ALA A 38 -1.55 15.88 -8.60
N GLY A 39 -2.17 17.02 -8.29
CA GLY A 39 -1.53 18.33 -8.28
C GLY A 39 -1.65 19.08 -9.61
N THR A 40 -0.94 20.20 -9.71
CA THR A 40 -1.05 21.11 -10.87
C THR A 40 -0.28 20.57 -12.07
N GLY A 41 -1.00 20.23 -13.14
CA GLY A 41 -0.41 19.79 -14.41
C GLY A 41 0.03 18.33 -14.42
N ILE A 42 -0.39 17.55 -13.46
CA ILE A 42 -0.22 16.09 -13.42
C ILE A 42 -1.58 15.44 -13.58
N THR A 43 -1.64 14.45 -14.45
CA THR A 43 -2.80 13.61 -14.72
C THR A 43 -2.42 12.15 -14.60
N TRP A 44 -3.38 11.32 -14.27
CA TRP A 44 -3.18 9.87 -14.23
C TRP A 44 -4.37 9.14 -14.84
N LEU A 45 -4.13 7.96 -15.31
CA LEU A 45 -5.16 7.05 -15.81
C LEU A 45 -4.83 5.60 -15.41
N LEU A 46 -5.87 4.85 -15.13
CA LEU A 46 -5.82 3.40 -14.91
C LEU A 46 -6.64 2.72 -16.01
N THR A 47 -6.06 1.75 -16.67
CA THR A 47 -6.71 0.93 -17.69
C THR A 47 -7.29 -0.36 -17.11
N ASP A 48 -8.18 -1.02 -17.85
CA ASP A 48 -8.86 -2.26 -17.44
C ASP A 48 -7.90 -3.47 -17.30
N ASP A 49 -6.74 -3.42 -17.96
CA ASP A 49 -5.65 -4.39 -17.80
C ASP A 49 -4.73 -4.09 -16.61
N GLY A 50 -5.04 -3.06 -15.83
CA GLY A 50 -4.36 -2.71 -14.58
C GLY A 50 -3.10 -1.87 -14.76
N VAL A 51 -2.93 -1.15 -15.88
CA VAL A 51 -1.81 -0.23 -16.07
C VAL A 51 -2.19 1.17 -15.57
N LEU A 52 -1.51 1.62 -14.53
CA LEU A 52 -1.60 2.97 -13.99
C LEU A 52 -0.49 3.84 -14.60
N THR A 53 -0.87 4.83 -15.40
CA THR A 53 0.07 5.79 -16.01
C THR A 53 -0.09 7.16 -15.36
N VAL A 54 1.02 7.75 -14.91
CA VAL A 54 1.07 9.12 -14.36
C VAL A 54 1.88 10.00 -15.29
N SER A 55 1.25 11.06 -15.79
CA SER A 55 1.80 11.94 -16.84
C SER A 55 1.77 13.39 -16.40
N GLY A 56 2.69 14.20 -16.94
CA GLY A 56 2.74 15.64 -16.68
C GLY A 56 4.13 16.14 -16.32
N SER A 57 4.19 17.23 -15.56
CA SER A 57 5.47 17.83 -15.18
C SER A 57 5.43 18.47 -13.81
N GLY A 58 6.40 18.14 -12.98
CA GLY A 58 6.53 18.64 -11.61
C GLY A 58 6.39 17.54 -10.54
N PRO A 59 6.23 17.93 -9.28
CA PRO A 59 5.99 17.00 -8.19
C PRO A 59 4.53 16.49 -8.20
N ILE A 60 4.33 15.22 -7.87
CA ILE A 60 3.03 14.73 -7.42
C ILE A 60 2.75 15.42 -6.09
N GLN A 61 1.56 15.95 -5.92
CA GLN A 61 1.16 16.68 -4.72
C GLN A 61 -0.25 16.23 -4.32
N ASP A 62 -0.36 15.83 -3.08
CA ASP A 62 -1.64 15.62 -2.45
C ASP A 62 -2.25 16.95 -2.03
N GLU A 63 -3.53 17.11 -2.27
CA GLU A 63 -4.30 18.20 -1.70
C GLU A 63 -4.87 17.73 -0.36
N ILE A 64 -4.48 18.38 0.73
CA ILE A 64 -4.92 18.02 2.08
C ILE A 64 -5.96 19.04 2.53
N ALA A 65 -7.18 18.57 2.81
CA ALA A 65 -8.19 19.34 3.53
C ALA A 65 -8.05 19.11 5.03
N TYR A 66 -8.15 20.19 5.80
CA TYR A 66 -8.12 20.13 7.27
C TYR A 66 -9.46 20.59 7.82
N ASP A 67 -10.02 19.81 8.73
CA ASP A 67 -11.14 20.22 9.54
C ASP A 67 -10.62 20.84 10.85
N TYR A 68 -11.25 21.90 11.29
CA TYR A 68 -10.86 22.63 12.49
C TYR A 68 -12.02 22.65 13.48
N ASP A 69 -11.70 22.61 14.78
CA ASP A 69 -12.66 22.85 15.86
C ASP A 69 -12.96 24.37 16.00
N ASP A 70 -13.88 24.68 16.92
CA ASP A 70 -14.27 26.06 17.20
C ASP A 70 -13.12 26.93 17.76
N ASN A 71 -12.02 26.32 18.19
CA ASN A 71 -10.81 27.00 18.70
C ASN A 71 -9.75 27.16 17.59
N GLY A 72 -9.98 26.58 16.41
CA GLY A 72 -9.05 26.59 15.27
C GLY A 72 -7.96 25.52 15.37
N GLU A 73 -8.14 24.48 16.18
CA GLU A 73 -7.25 23.32 16.22
C GLU A 73 -7.68 22.28 15.19
N ILE A 74 -6.71 21.62 14.55
CA ILE A 74 -6.98 20.57 13.56
C ILE A 74 -7.54 19.35 14.28
N ILE A 75 -8.80 18.99 13.99
CA ILE A 75 -9.46 17.80 14.52
C ILE A 75 -9.40 16.61 13.55
N SER A 76 -9.30 16.89 12.26
CA SER A 76 -9.08 15.87 11.24
C SER A 76 -8.34 16.44 10.03
N SER A 77 -7.76 15.57 9.23
CA SER A 77 -7.24 15.90 7.91
C SER A 77 -7.64 14.82 6.92
N GLN A 78 -8.02 15.24 5.72
CA GLN A 78 -8.34 14.33 4.62
C GLN A 78 -7.46 14.69 3.43
N THR A 79 -6.77 13.69 2.88
CA THR A 79 -6.05 13.84 1.62
C THR A 79 -7.05 13.79 0.48
N LEU A 80 -7.14 14.89 -0.27
CA LEU A 80 -7.98 15.00 -1.46
C LEU A 80 -7.11 14.89 -2.71
N ASN A 81 -7.69 14.35 -3.78
CA ASN A 81 -7.04 14.27 -5.09
C ASN A 81 -5.72 13.48 -5.14
N SER A 82 -5.41 12.62 -4.14
CA SER A 82 -4.32 11.66 -4.30
C SER A 82 -4.74 10.51 -5.21
N ILE A 83 -3.76 9.94 -5.90
CA ILE A 83 -3.97 8.74 -6.71
C ILE A 83 -4.43 7.59 -5.82
N ALA A 84 -3.73 7.39 -4.69
CA ALA A 84 -4.05 6.35 -3.71
C ALA A 84 -5.48 6.43 -3.20
N PHE A 85 -5.94 7.63 -2.82
CA PHE A 85 -7.30 7.84 -2.34
C PHE A 85 -8.34 7.45 -3.40
N SER A 86 -8.18 7.96 -4.64
CA SER A 86 -9.11 7.66 -5.74
C SER A 86 -9.16 6.17 -6.09
N LEU A 87 -8.03 5.48 -6.04
CA LEU A 87 -7.95 4.05 -6.29
C LEU A 87 -8.60 3.25 -5.15
N THR A 88 -8.41 3.69 -3.90
CA THR A 88 -9.04 3.06 -2.73
C THR A 88 -10.56 3.22 -2.76
N GLU A 89 -11.06 4.42 -3.05
CA GLU A 89 -12.49 4.68 -3.19
C GLU A 89 -13.13 3.82 -4.30
N TYR A 90 -12.42 3.67 -5.42
CA TYR A 90 -12.87 2.77 -6.48
C TYR A 90 -12.88 1.31 -6.02
N TYR A 91 -11.80 0.86 -5.36
CA TYR A 91 -11.72 -0.50 -4.80
C TYR A 91 -12.90 -0.77 -3.86
N ASP A 92 -13.14 0.10 -2.90
CA ASP A 92 -14.23 -0.03 -1.94
C ASP A 92 -15.60 -0.10 -2.63
N GLY A 93 -15.82 0.74 -3.64
CA GLY A 93 -17.05 0.73 -4.43
C GLY A 93 -17.25 -0.56 -5.23
N GLN A 94 -16.18 -1.15 -5.78
CA GLN A 94 -16.26 -2.37 -6.58
C GLN A 94 -16.39 -3.63 -5.71
N THR A 95 -15.81 -3.61 -4.52
CA THR A 95 -15.77 -4.78 -3.63
C THR A 95 -16.91 -4.83 -2.63
N ALA A 96 -17.74 -3.78 -2.57
CA ALA A 96 -18.92 -3.73 -1.73
C ALA A 96 -19.83 -4.95 -1.96
N GLY A 97 -19.97 -5.79 -0.93
CA GLY A 97 -20.77 -7.02 -0.98
C GLY A 97 -20.08 -8.24 -1.64
N MET A 98 -18.80 -8.13 -2.01
CA MET A 98 -18.00 -9.29 -2.37
C MET A 98 -17.61 -10.09 -1.12
N ASP A 99 -17.34 -11.40 -1.31
CA ASP A 99 -16.62 -12.13 -0.27
C ASP A 99 -15.16 -11.68 -0.20
N VAL A 100 -14.54 -11.87 0.96
CA VAL A 100 -13.16 -11.41 1.24
C VAL A 100 -12.14 -11.96 0.23
N ALA A 101 -12.27 -13.22 -0.17
CA ALA A 101 -11.34 -13.81 -1.14
C ALA A 101 -11.43 -13.13 -2.51
N ALA A 102 -12.65 -12.81 -2.96
CA ALA A 102 -12.87 -12.10 -4.22
C ALA A 102 -12.37 -10.65 -4.13
N ALA A 103 -12.64 -9.95 -3.02
CA ALA A 103 -12.19 -8.58 -2.79
C ALA A 103 -10.64 -8.49 -2.77
N GLU A 104 -9.97 -9.38 -2.04
CA GLU A 104 -8.51 -9.40 -1.98
C GLU A 104 -7.87 -9.74 -3.34
N ARG A 105 -8.42 -10.72 -4.07
CA ARG A 105 -7.94 -11.00 -5.44
C ARG A 105 -8.13 -9.79 -6.35
N PHE A 106 -9.22 -9.06 -6.22
CA PHE A 106 -9.44 -7.82 -6.97
C PHE A 106 -8.39 -6.77 -6.61
N ARG A 107 -8.10 -6.56 -5.30
CA ARG A 107 -7.07 -5.63 -4.81
C ARG A 107 -5.69 -5.92 -5.41
N PHE A 108 -5.25 -7.18 -5.36
CA PHE A 108 -3.95 -7.58 -5.90
C PHE A 108 -3.84 -7.46 -7.43
N ASN A 109 -4.96 -7.33 -8.14
CA ASN A 109 -4.99 -7.22 -9.59
C ASN A 109 -5.45 -5.85 -10.11
N LEU A 110 -5.87 -4.93 -9.23
CA LEU A 110 -6.36 -3.61 -9.62
C LEU A 110 -5.26 -2.79 -10.31
N VAL A 111 -4.06 -2.73 -9.70
CA VAL A 111 -2.90 -2.05 -10.28
C VAL A 111 -1.79 -3.07 -10.48
N ARG A 112 -1.57 -3.47 -11.73
CA ARG A 112 -0.57 -4.48 -12.10
C ARG A 112 0.74 -3.88 -12.59
N GLU A 113 0.69 -2.73 -13.21
CA GLU A 113 1.86 -1.98 -13.67
C GLU A 113 1.69 -0.49 -13.31
N ILE A 114 2.77 0.14 -12.84
CA ILE A 114 2.83 1.59 -12.63
C ILE A 114 3.87 2.16 -13.57
N VAL A 115 3.45 3.10 -14.40
CA VAL A 115 4.30 3.83 -15.35
C VAL A 115 4.30 5.30 -14.99
N ILE A 116 5.41 5.80 -14.47
CA ILE A 116 5.62 7.23 -14.25
C ILE A 116 6.35 7.78 -15.48
N GLU A 117 5.73 8.72 -16.17
CA GLU A 117 6.28 9.32 -17.39
C GLU A 117 7.32 10.41 -17.09
N GLU A 118 8.11 10.72 -18.12
CA GLU A 118 9.10 11.82 -18.06
C GLU A 118 8.44 13.16 -17.78
N GLY A 119 9.06 13.94 -16.89
CA GLY A 119 8.55 15.23 -16.40
C GLY A 119 8.16 15.21 -14.93
N ILE A 120 7.77 14.06 -14.38
CA ILE A 120 7.51 13.90 -12.95
C ILE A 120 8.84 13.98 -12.18
N THR A 121 8.88 14.79 -11.11
CA THR A 121 10.12 15.10 -10.39
C THR A 121 10.14 14.63 -8.94
N VAL A 122 8.99 14.46 -8.31
CA VAL A 122 8.83 14.00 -6.94
C VAL A 122 7.63 13.06 -6.84
N ILE A 123 7.80 11.96 -6.13
CA ILE A 123 6.71 11.07 -5.69
C ILE A 123 6.71 11.13 -4.17
N PRO A 124 5.59 11.48 -3.51
CA PRO A 124 5.50 11.60 -2.06
C PRO A 124 5.56 10.24 -1.35
N ASP A 125 5.64 10.30 -0.01
CA ASP A 125 5.63 9.13 0.85
C ASP A 125 4.33 8.35 0.68
N GLY A 126 4.40 7.03 0.54
CA GLY A 126 3.26 6.14 0.51
C GLY A 126 2.29 6.31 -0.66
N GLU A 127 2.62 7.09 -1.71
CA GLU A 127 1.69 7.43 -2.80
C GLU A 127 1.02 6.23 -3.46
N PHE A 128 1.74 5.12 -3.58
CA PHE A 128 1.23 3.87 -4.16
C PHE A 128 1.28 2.71 -3.16
N ASP A 129 1.40 2.99 -1.86
CA ASP A 129 1.29 1.95 -0.84
C ASP A 129 -0.14 1.38 -0.79
N GLY A 130 -0.24 0.09 -0.47
CA GLY A 130 -1.53 -0.62 -0.51
C GLY A 130 -1.88 -1.21 -1.88
N PHE A 131 -1.16 -0.87 -2.96
CA PHE A 131 -1.24 -1.52 -4.26
C PHE A 131 0.02 -2.35 -4.52
N TYR A 132 -0.13 -3.46 -5.21
CA TYR A 132 0.92 -4.46 -5.36
C TYR A 132 1.28 -4.69 -6.85
N PRO A 133 1.90 -3.70 -7.51
CA PRO A 133 2.23 -3.81 -8.93
C PRO A 133 3.21 -4.95 -9.19
N ARG A 134 3.08 -5.58 -10.35
CA ARG A 134 4.05 -6.56 -10.86
C ARG A 134 5.23 -5.90 -11.52
N LYS A 135 5.03 -4.65 -11.97
CA LYS A 135 6.05 -3.86 -12.62
C LYS A 135 5.92 -2.38 -12.29
N VAL A 136 7.06 -1.71 -12.09
CA VAL A 136 7.14 -0.27 -11.86
C VAL A 136 8.18 0.33 -12.79
N THR A 137 7.84 1.44 -13.46
CA THR A 137 8.77 2.20 -14.30
C THR A 137 8.87 3.63 -13.79
N ILE A 138 10.09 4.04 -13.40
CA ILE A 138 10.43 5.35 -12.86
C ILE A 138 11.26 6.12 -13.87
N PRO A 139 10.91 7.38 -14.23
CA PRO A 139 11.55 8.16 -15.28
C PRO A 139 12.93 8.71 -14.87
N ALA A 140 13.68 9.18 -15.87
CA ALA A 140 14.96 9.86 -15.61
C ALA A 140 14.80 11.24 -14.97
N SER A 141 13.64 11.88 -15.10
CA SER A 141 13.31 13.18 -14.52
C SER A 141 13.09 13.15 -13.01
N LEU A 142 12.83 11.96 -12.41
CA LEU A 142 12.54 11.84 -10.97
C LEU A 142 13.79 12.18 -10.16
N LYS A 143 13.61 13.06 -9.17
CA LYS A 143 14.67 13.55 -8.26
C LYS A 143 14.51 13.05 -6.84
N GLU A 144 13.27 12.84 -6.43
CA GLU A 144 12.91 12.44 -5.08
C GLU A 144 11.83 11.36 -5.11
N LEU A 145 12.08 10.31 -4.36
CA LEU A 145 11.17 9.20 -4.14
C LEU A 145 10.93 9.11 -2.63
N GLY A 146 9.68 9.28 -2.22
CA GLY A 146 9.26 9.24 -0.84
C GLY A 146 9.42 7.87 -0.19
N LEU A 147 9.35 7.84 1.13
CA LEU A 147 9.39 6.61 1.93
C LEU A 147 8.21 5.71 1.55
N GLN A 148 8.50 4.43 1.28
CA GLN A 148 7.48 3.43 0.95
C GLN A 148 6.53 3.87 -0.18
N ALA A 149 7.02 4.72 -1.09
CA ALA A 149 6.22 5.25 -2.19
C ALA A 149 5.59 4.13 -3.06
N PHE A 150 6.24 2.97 -3.16
CA PHE A 150 5.73 1.79 -3.84
C PHE A 150 5.82 0.55 -2.96
N ASN A 151 4.77 -0.25 -2.98
CA ASN A 151 4.83 -1.62 -2.47
C ASN A 151 5.23 -2.58 -3.61
N ALA A 152 6.52 -2.87 -3.71
CA ALA A 152 7.07 -3.79 -4.72
C ALA A 152 7.17 -5.24 -4.24
N SER A 153 6.47 -5.61 -3.16
CA SER A 153 6.52 -6.96 -2.58
C SER A 153 6.13 -8.06 -3.57
N LEU A 154 5.25 -7.76 -4.52
CA LEU A 154 4.84 -8.68 -5.58
C LEU A 154 5.41 -8.30 -6.96
N ALA A 155 6.31 -7.32 -7.04
CA ALA A 155 6.92 -6.92 -8.30
C ALA A 155 7.96 -7.93 -8.77
N SER A 156 7.93 -8.23 -10.06
CA SER A 156 8.99 -8.97 -10.75
C SER A 156 10.03 -8.03 -11.36
N GLU A 157 9.65 -6.78 -11.65
CA GLU A 157 10.52 -5.80 -12.30
C GLU A 157 10.27 -4.40 -11.76
N VAL A 158 11.34 -3.70 -11.36
CA VAL A 158 11.35 -2.26 -11.10
C VAL A 158 12.44 -1.62 -11.98
N VAL A 159 12.04 -0.73 -12.89
CA VAL A 159 12.95 -0.03 -13.79
C VAL A 159 13.11 1.41 -13.33
N ILE A 160 14.30 1.80 -12.90
CA ILE A 160 14.65 3.14 -12.43
C ILE A 160 15.59 3.78 -13.43
N ARG A 161 15.13 4.77 -14.18
CA ARG A 161 15.93 5.49 -15.17
C ARG A 161 16.67 6.68 -14.59
N SER A 162 16.25 7.15 -13.41
CA SER A 162 16.90 8.27 -12.72
C SER A 162 18.27 7.87 -12.19
N ALA A 163 19.29 8.67 -12.53
CA ALA A 163 20.64 8.55 -11.97
C ALA A 163 20.84 9.42 -10.71
N SER A 164 19.87 10.26 -10.36
CA SER A 164 19.95 11.21 -9.25
C SER A 164 19.21 10.77 -7.98
N LEU A 165 18.55 9.62 -8.01
CA LEU A 165 17.93 9.07 -6.80
C LEU A 165 19.01 8.56 -5.85
N VAL A 166 19.04 9.12 -4.65
CA VAL A 166 19.99 8.77 -3.56
C VAL A 166 19.52 7.56 -2.76
N SER A 167 18.23 7.21 -2.83
CA SER A 167 17.69 6.02 -2.18
C SER A 167 16.54 5.44 -2.99
N ALA A 168 16.37 4.13 -2.91
CA ALA A 168 15.25 3.41 -3.50
C ALA A 168 14.30 3.01 -2.36
N GLN A 169 13.55 4.00 -1.85
CA GLN A 169 12.67 3.81 -0.70
C GLN A 169 11.33 3.22 -1.12
N PHE A 170 11.33 1.95 -1.48
CA PHE A 170 10.12 1.19 -1.73
C PHE A 170 10.13 -0.14 -0.97
N THR A 171 8.95 -0.63 -0.69
CA THR A 171 8.77 -1.88 0.03
C THR A 171 9.09 -3.08 -0.86
N VAL A 172 9.88 -4.00 -0.35
CA VAL A 172 10.21 -5.29 -0.97
C VAL A 172 9.75 -6.45 -0.10
N ALA A 173 9.49 -7.59 -0.72
CA ALA A 173 9.20 -8.81 0.02
C ALA A 173 10.49 -9.48 0.52
N VAL A 174 10.50 -9.81 1.80
CA VAL A 174 11.56 -10.57 2.46
C VAL A 174 10.95 -11.82 3.06
N TYR A 175 11.67 -12.92 3.07
CA TYR A 175 11.27 -14.12 3.79
C TYR A 175 12.16 -14.36 5.02
N ARG A 176 11.57 -14.92 6.05
CA ARG A 176 12.27 -15.29 7.27
C ARG A 176 13.24 -16.42 6.99
N ALA A 177 14.30 -16.49 7.79
CA ALA A 177 15.37 -17.49 7.65
C ALA A 177 14.88 -18.94 7.68
N ASP A 178 13.80 -19.20 8.41
CA ASP A 178 13.18 -20.51 8.61
C ASP A 178 11.98 -20.78 7.68
N ALA A 179 11.62 -19.82 6.85
CA ALA A 179 10.50 -19.93 5.94
C ALA A 179 10.92 -20.46 4.56
N GLU A 180 10.09 -21.32 3.97
CA GLU A 180 10.23 -21.70 2.58
C GLU A 180 9.71 -20.59 1.67
N PRO A 181 10.51 -20.10 0.69
CA PRO A 181 10.06 -19.07 -0.22
C PRO A 181 8.89 -19.55 -1.08
N TYR A 182 7.99 -18.64 -1.47
CA TYR A 182 7.01 -18.92 -2.51
C TYR A 182 7.71 -19.09 -3.85
N ALA A 183 7.11 -19.85 -4.74
CA ALA A 183 7.65 -20.11 -6.08
C ALA A 183 7.65 -18.83 -6.95
N ASP A 184 6.60 -18.02 -6.81
CA ASP A 184 6.34 -16.81 -7.57
C ASP A 184 5.35 -15.90 -6.83
N PRO A 185 5.12 -14.66 -7.30
CA PRO A 185 4.16 -13.73 -6.70
C PRO A 185 2.71 -14.25 -6.67
N ASP A 186 2.28 -15.06 -7.64
CA ASP A 186 0.91 -15.56 -7.70
C ASP A 186 0.66 -16.59 -6.58
N ALA A 187 1.66 -17.43 -6.28
CA ALA A 187 1.60 -18.35 -5.15
C ALA A 187 1.55 -17.59 -3.81
N ALA A 188 2.26 -16.46 -3.68
CA ALA A 188 2.17 -15.59 -2.51
C ALA A 188 0.77 -14.96 -2.36
N ILE A 189 0.16 -14.51 -3.46
CA ILE A 189 -1.18 -13.91 -3.44
C ILE A 189 -2.21 -14.92 -2.93
N GLU A 190 -2.22 -16.15 -3.44
CA GLU A 190 -3.21 -17.14 -3.02
C GLU A 190 -3.07 -17.47 -1.54
N ASP A 191 -1.86 -17.48 -0.98
CA ASP A 191 -1.66 -17.67 0.45
C ASP A 191 -2.13 -16.44 1.26
N PHE A 192 -1.88 -15.23 0.79
CA PHE A 192 -2.40 -14.00 1.43
C PHE A 192 -3.92 -13.96 1.41
N VAL A 193 -4.55 -14.30 0.29
CA VAL A 193 -6.00 -14.39 0.20
C VAL A 193 -6.54 -15.43 1.18
N ALA A 194 -5.93 -16.60 1.23
CA ALA A 194 -6.33 -17.64 2.17
C ALA A 194 -6.13 -17.21 3.63
N LYS A 195 -5.05 -16.52 3.95
CA LYS A 195 -4.79 -15.95 5.27
C LYS A 195 -5.87 -14.92 5.62
N ARG A 196 -6.17 -13.99 4.73
CA ARG A 196 -7.16 -12.94 4.94
C ARG A 196 -8.56 -13.50 5.20
N VAL A 197 -8.93 -14.58 4.50
CA VAL A 197 -10.18 -15.31 4.77
C VAL A 197 -10.18 -15.93 6.16
N ARG A 198 -9.06 -16.52 6.61
CA ARG A 198 -8.94 -17.06 7.96
C ARG A 198 -9.01 -15.95 9.02
N GLU A 199 -8.38 -14.80 8.79
CA GLU A 199 -8.46 -13.63 9.68
C GLU A 199 -9.89 -13.13 9.82
N GLU A 200 -10.62 -12.96 8.72
CA GLU A 200 -12.03 -12.56 8.76
C GLU A 200 -12.88 -13.57 9.53
N GLN A 201 -12.66 -14.86 9.30
CA GLN A 201 -13.38 -15.90 10.04
C GLN A 201 -13.05 -15.84 11.53
N PHE A 202 -11.77 -15.65 11.87
CA PHE A 202 -11.35 -15.50 13.27
C PHE A 202 -12.00 -14.28 13.93
N GLN A 203 -12.05 -13.13 13.24
CA GLN A 203 -12.75 -11.95 13.77
C GLN A 203 -14.23 -12.23 14.06
N LYS A 204 -14.91 -12.96 13.18
CA LYS A 204 -16.31 -13.38 13.42
C LYS A 204 -16.44 -14.35 14.60
N ASP A 205 -15.47 -15.27 14.73
CA ASP A 205 -15.47 -16.28 15.79
C ASP A 205 -15.24 -15.68 17.19
N ILE A 206 -14.50 -14.58 17.29
CA ILE A 206 -14.23 -13.87 18.56
C ILE A 206 -15.23 -12.76 18.86
N LEU A 207 -16.04 -12.34 17.90
CA LEU A 207 -17.02 -11.27 18.08
C LEU A 207 -18.00 -11.52 19.27
N PRO A 208 -18.44 -12.76 19.56
CA PRO A 208 -19.21 -13.05 20.76
C PRO A 208 -18.51 -12.68 22.07
N ILE A 209 -17.16 -12.77 22.13
CA ILE A 209 -16.38 -12.38 23.32
C ILE A 209 -16.52 -10.87 23.54
N TYR A 210 -16.42 -10.07 22.48
CA TYR A 210 -16.56 -8.62 22.57
C TYR A 210 -17.99 -8.21 22.98
N ALA A 211 -19.01 -8.87 22.44
CA ALA A 211 -20.40 -8.64 22.86
C ALA A 211 -20.58 -8.89 24.36
N LEU A 212 -20.07 -10.02 24.85
CA LEU A 212 -20.14 -10.38 26.28
C LEU A 212 -19.32 -9.43 27.15
N GLN A 213 -18.16 -8.99 26.71
CA GLN A 213 -17.32 -8.02 27.42
C GLN A 213 -18.00 -6.65 27.52
N GLU A 214 -18.67 -6.22 26.45
CA GLU A 214 -19.40 -4.95 26.44
C GLU A 214 -20.59 -5.00 27.41
N LEU A 215 -21.41 -6.07 27.36
CA LEU A 215 -22.47 -6.29 28.32
C LEU A 215 -21.98 -6.36 29.76
N PHE A 216 -20.85 -7.05 30.01
CA PHE A 216 -20.22 -7.11 31.33
C PHE A 216 -19.77 -5.72 31.79
N SER A 217 -19.18 -4.92 30.92
CA SER A 217 -18.71 -3.57 31.21
C SER A 217 -19.85 -2.63 31.56
N ILE A 218 -20.97 -2.72 30.84
CA ILE A 218 -22.18 -1.92 31.10
C ILE A 218 -22.80 -2.32 32.46
N GLU A 219 -23.00 -3.60 32.73
CA GLU A 219 -23.58 -4.10 33.97
C GLU A 219 -22.76 -3.68 35.21
N ASN A 220 -21.44 -3.64 35.07
CA ASN A 220 -20.52 -3.29 36.16
C ASN A 220 -20.17 -1.78 36.22
N GLY A 221 -20.83 -0.95 35.41
CA GLY A 221 -20.65 0.49 35.42
C GLY A 221 -19.27 0.97 34.91
N LEU A 222 -18.56 0.14 34.13
CA LEU A 222 -17.30 0.48 33.47
C LEU A 222 -17.53 1.18 32.14
N LEU A 223 -18.70 0.96 31.54
CA LEU A 223 -19.18 1.63 30.34
C LEU A 223 -20.60 2.15 30.63
N GLU A 224 -20.81 3.47 30.45
CA GLU A 224 -22.11 4.06 30.47
C GLU A 224 -22.74 3.99 29.09
N ALA A 225 -23.96 3.49 28.98
CA ALA A 225 -24.71 3.43 27.75
C ALA A 225 -26.12 3.94 27.95
N SER A 226 -26.55 4.89 27.14
CA SER A 226 -27.93 5.34 27.03
C SER A 226 -28.82 4.26 26.37
N ASP A 227 -30.13 4.41 26.46
CA ASP A 227 -31.08 3.49 25.80
C ASP A 227 -30.86 3.45 24.27
N GLU A 228 -30.46 4.57 23.66
CA GLU A 228 -30.15 4.66 22.23
C GLU A 228 -28.85 3.90 21.89
N GLU A 229 -27.82 4.04 22.70
CA GLU A 229 -26.53 3.31 22.51
C GLU A 229 -26.74 1.81 22.73
N LEU A 230 -27.50 1.40 23.72
CA LEU A 230 -27.88 -0.01 23.91
C LEU A 230 -28.63 -0.58 22.70
N ALA A 231 -29.56 0.17 22.13
CA ALA A 231 -30.28 -0.25 20.93
C ALA A 231 -29.33 -0.40 19.74
N ASN A 232 -28.33 0.47 19.59
CA ASN A 232 -27.30 0.35 18.55
C ASN A 232 -26.38 -0.86 18.76
N ILE A 233 -25.98 -1.14 20.01
CA ILE A 233 -25.21 -2.34 20.38
C ILE A 233 -25.97 -3.60 19.98
N TYR A 234 -27.25 -3.69 20.36
CA TYR A 234 -28.09 -4.84 20.00
C TYR A 234 -28.26 -4.98 18.49
N ALA A 235 -28.52 -3.88 17.79
CA ALA A 235 -28.64 -3.91 16.32
C ALA A 235 -27.37 -4.43 15.64
N TYR A 236 -26.20 -3.95 16.08
CA TYR A 236 -24.91 -4.37 15.53
C TYR A 236 -24.65 -5.87 15.74
N TYR A 237 -24.79 -6.35 16.99
CA TYR A 237 -24.54 -7.77 17.26
C TYR A 237 -25.62 -8.70 16.70
N ASN A 238 -26.87 -8.26 16.65
CA ASN A 238 -27.94 -9.01 16.00
C ASN A 238 -27.68 -9.20 14.51
N GLU A 239 -27.24 -8.17 13.81
CA GLU A 239 -26.85 -8.28 12.41
C GLU A 239 -25.70 -9.27 12.25
N ALA A 240 -24.66 -9.16 13.09
CA ALA A 240 -23.48 -10.00 13.03
C ALA A 240 -23.76 -11.48 13.36
N PHE A 241 -24.67 -11.73 14.31
CA PHE A 241 -25.00 -13.08 14.79
C PHE A 241 -26.21 -13.70 14.07
N GLY A 242 -26.92 -12.92 13.26
CA GLY A 242 -28.17 -13.34 12.64
C GLY A 242 -29.26 -13.61 13.67
N SER A 243 -29.32 -12.80 14.73
CA SER A 243 -30.26 -12.92 15.85
C SER A 243 -31.20 -11.71 15.92
N ASP A 244 -32.15 -11.73 16.86
CA ASP A 244 -33.16 -10.71 17.11
C ASP A 244 -33.31 -10.39 18.62
N ALA A 245 -32.20 -10.43 19.36
CA ALA A 245 -32.18 -10.13 20.80
C ALA A 245 -32.66 -8.68 21.08
N GLU A 246 -33.62 -8.54 21.98
CA GLU A 246 -34.17 -7.24 22.40
C GLU A 246 -33.66 -6.83 23.79
N THR A 247 -33.02 -7.74 24.51
CA THR A 247 -32.54 -7.55 25.89
C THR A 247 -31.09 -8.01 26.03
N ALA A 248 -30.41 -7.51 27.07
CA ALA A 248 -29.04 -7.93 27.41
C ALA A 248 -28.95 -9.45 27.66
N ASP A 249 -29.91 -10.01 28.36
CA ASP A 249 -29.95 -11.44 28.68
C ASP A 249 -30.10 -12.31 27.41
N GLU A 250 -30.90 -11.86 26.46
CA GLU A 250 -31.08 -12.55 25.19
C GLU A 250 -29.80 -12.47 24.34
N LEU A 251 -29.17 -11.30 24.24
CA LEU A 251 -27.91 -11.14 23.52
C LEU A 251 -26.79 -11.95 24.18
N GLU A 252 -26.71 -11.95 25.53
CA GLU A 252 -25.76 -12.78 26.27
C GLU A 252 -25.95 -14.26 25.96
N SER A 253 -27.21 -14.73 25.98
CA SER A 253 -27.52 -16.14 25.67
C SER A 253 -27.06 -16.53 24.24
N VAL A 254 -27.31 -15.66 23.26
CA VAL A 254 -26.85 -15.88 21.87
C VAL A 254 -25.34 -15.93 21.80
N ALA A 255 -24.65 -14.94 22.38
CA ALA A 255 -23.21 -14.83 22.34
C ALA A 255 -22.53 -16.00 23.08
N LEU A 256 -22.99 -16.41 24.23
CA LEU A 256 -22.51 -17.61 24.96
C LEU A 256 -22.72 -18.88 24.14
N GLY A 257 -23.87 -19.02 23.48
CA GLY A 257 -24.11 -20.17 22.57
C GLY A 257 -23.14 -20.25 21.43
N LEU A 258 -22.84 -19.13 20.78
CA LEU A 258 -21.86 -19.05 19.70
C LEU A 258 -20.42 -19.32 20.20
N LEU A 259 -20.03 -18.70 21.31
CA LEU A 259 -18.74 -18.88 21.95
C LEU A 259 -18.48 -20.35 22.32
N ASN A 260 -19.43 -20.95 23.06
CA ASN A 260 -19.35 -22.35 23.48
C ASN A 260 -19.29 -23.31 22.28
N GLY A 261 -20.07 -23.03 21.25
CA GLY A 261 -20.06 -23.81 20.03
C GLY A 261 -18.71 -23.74 19.28
N ARG A 262 -18.08 -22.56 19.30
CA ARG A 262 -16.79 -22.35 18.60
C ARG A 262 -15.61 -22.94 19.35
N PHE A 263 -15.52 -22.70 20.65
CA PHE A 263 -14.35 -23.08 21.46
C PHE A 263 -14.54 -24.39 22.26
N GLY A 264 -15.73 -25.02 22.16
CA GLY A 264 -16.03 -26.24 22.87
C GLY A 264 -16.11 -26.08 24.41
N THR A 265 -16.52 -24.88 24.86
CA THR A 265 -16.67 -24.52 26.26
C THR A 265 -18.14 -24.71 26.73
N GLU A 266 -18.40 -24.55 28.01
CA GLU A 266 -19.73 -24.72 28.62
C GLU A 266 -20.09 -23.54 29.55
N TYR A 267 -19.65 -22.30 29.18
CA TYR A 267 -19.98 -21.11 29.98
C TYR A 267 -21.50 -20.84 29.97
N THR A 268 -22.01 -20.47 31.12
CA THR A 268 -23.42 -20.19 31.33
C THR A 268 -23.74 -18.73 31.68
N ASP A 269 -22.69 -17.97 32.02
CA ASP A 269 -22.76 -16.58 32.45
C ASP A 269 -21.51 -15.82 32.02
N LYS A 270 -21.63 -14.58 31.55
CA LYS A 270 -20.47 -13.73 31.18
C LYS A 270 -19.52 -13.46 32.35
N ASN A 271 -20.03 -13.52 33.61
CA ASN A 271 -19.20 -13.37 34.80
C ASN A 271 -18.23 -14.52 35.04
N GLU A 272 -18.38 -15.63 34.32
CA GLU A 272 -17.36 -16.70 34.29
C GLU A 272 -16.18 -16.36 33.36
N LEU A 273 -16.40 -15.42 32.42
CA LEU A 273 -15.45 -15.05 31.38
C LEU A 273 -14.58 -13.85 31.73
N PHE A 274 -15.11 -12.95 32.57
CA PHE A 274 -14.51 -11.66 32.84
C PHE A 274 -14.41 -11.37 34.34
N ARG A 275 -13.37 -10.64 34.71
CA ARG A 275 -13.20 -10.04 36.02
C ARG A 275 -12.73 -8.60 35.91
N ILE A 276 -12.97 -7.81 36.93
CA ILE A 276 -12.47 -6.46 37.04
C ILE A 276 -11.18 -6.47 37.85
N GLU A 277 -10.12 -5.96 37.28
CA GLU A 277 -8.85 -5.74 37.98
C GLU A 277 -8.51 -4.26 37.99
N GLN A 278 -7.99 -3.79 39.12
CA GLN A 278 -7.46 -2.45 39.27
C GLN A 278 -5.99 -2.55 39.68
N ASN A 279 -5.13 -2.14 38.78
CA ASN A 279 -3.71 -2.04 39.05
C ASN A 279 -3.37 -0.78 39.84
N GLU A 280 -2.33 -0.82 40.67
CA GLU A 280 -1.86 0.36 41.44
C GLU A 280 -1.41 1.54 40.54
N TRP A 281 -1.18 1.29 39.24
CA TRP A 281 -0.69 2.24 38.26
C TRP A 281 -1.75 2.72 37.28
N ASP A 282 -2.92 2.05 37.21
CA ASP A 282 -4.00 2.40 36.32
C ASP A 282 -5.09 3.17 37.09
N TRP A 283 -5.47 4.32 36.55
CA TRP A 283 -6.51 5.18 37.13
C TRP A 283 -7.93 4.61 36.95
N GLU A 284 -8.09 3.71 35.99
CA GLU A 284 -9.39 3.09 35.66
C GLU A 284 -9.32 1.56 35.83
N PRO A 285 -10.37 0.93 36.36
CA PRO A 285 -10.48 -0.51 36.43
C PRO A 285 -10.56 -1.11 35.01
N GLN A 286 -9.87 -2.24 34.80
CA GLN A 286 -9.83 -2.93 33.50
C GLN A 286 -10.59 -4.24 33.56
N VAL A 287 -11.21 -4.63 32.43
CA VAL A 287 -11.79 -5.95 32.25
C VAL A 287 -10.70 -6.92 31.83
N VAL A 288 -10.52 -7.98 32.60
CA VAL A 288 -9.53 -9.04 32.33
C VAL A 288 -10.30 -10.32 32.01
N TRP A 289 -9.82 -11.03 31.00
CA TRP A 289 -10.42 -12.31 30.57
C TRP A 289 -10.01 -13.46 31.49
N ALA A 290 -10.84 -14.47 31.57
CA ALA A 290 -10.49 -15.71 32.21
C ALA A 290 -9.29 -16.38 31.51
N GLU A 291 -8.39 -17.00 32.25
CA GLU A 291 -7.14 -17.58 31.72
C GLU A 291 -7.40 -18.61 30.60
N GLU A 292 -8.45 -19.42 30.74
CA GLU A 292 -8.81 -20.41 29.72
C GLU A 292 -9.29 -19.76 28.41
N LEU A 293 -10.03 -18.66 28.49
CA LEU A 293 -10.51 -17.90 27.33
C LEU A 293 -9.33 -17.21 26.64
N GLU A 294 -8.49 -16.54 27.41
CA GLU A 294 -7.28 -15.87 26.89
C GLU A 294 -6.32 -16.88 26.23
N ALA A 295 -6.13 -18.04 26.83
CA ALA A 295 -5.29 -19.10 26.26
C ALA A 295 -5.89 -19.64 24.96
N ALA A 296 -7.19 -19.85 24.86
CA ALA A 296 -7.85 -20.31 23.66
C ALA A 296 -7.76 -19.26 22.53
N TYR A 297 -8.00 -17.99 22.84
CA TYR A 297 -7.84 -16.89 21.92
C TYR A 297 -6.40 -16.78 21.39
N THR A 298 -5.42 -16.79 22.30
CA THR A 298 -3.99 -16.68 21.97
C THR A 298 -3.53 -17.83 21.07
N ALA A 299 -3.98 -19.06 21.37
CA ALA A 299 -3.66 -20.23 20.55
C ALA A 299 -4.17 -20.11 19.11
N GLU A 300 -5.38 -19.60 18.92
CA GLU A 300 -5.97 -19.38 17.57
C GLU A 300 -5.26 -18.20 16.86
N ALA A 301 -4.98 -17.12 17.58
CA ALA A 301 -4.25 -15.96 17.05
C ALA A 301 -2.83 -16.35 16.63
N ASP A 302 -2.13 -17.14 17.43
CA ASP A 302 -0.80 -17.65 17.12
C ASP A 302 -0.78 -18.45 15.81
N ILE A 303 -1.81 -19.25 15.54
CA ILE A 303 -1.92 -20.00 14.29
C ILE A 303 -2.03 -19.04 13.08
N LEU A 304 -2.74 -17.92 13.23
CA LEU A 304 -2.91 -16.95 12.16
C LEU A 304 -1.63 -16.17 11.85
N TYR A 305 -0.87 -15.79 12.89
CA TYR A 305 0.27 -14.86 12.76
C TYR A 305 1.63 -15.56 12.72
N LYS A 306 1.72 -16.82 13.14
CA LYS A 306 2.98 -17.56 13.20
C LYS A 306 3.52 -18.00 11.85
N ASP A 307 2.65 -18.14 10.85
CA ASP A 307 2.98 -18.66 9.53
C ASP A 307 3.30 -17.56 8.49
N ASP A 308 3.59 -16.33 8.94
CA ASP A 308 4.01 -15.26 8.03
C ASP A 308 5.39 -15.59 7.44
N ARG A 309 5.37 -16.18 6.25
CA ARG A 309 6.57 -16.51 5.48
C ARG A 309 7.20 -15.25 4.89
N MET A 310 6.34 -14.30 4.50
CA MET A 310 6.73 -13.07 3.85
C MET A 310 6.47 -11.88 4.78
N ILE A 311 7.49 -11.08 4.93
CA ILE A 311 7.42 -9.78 5.60
C ILE A 311 7.81 -8.68 4.62
N SER A 312 7.41 -7.46 4.91
CA SER A 312 7.80 -6.29 4.13
C SER A 312 8.99 -5.60 4.78
N ALA A 313 9.93 -5.17 3.95
CA ALA A 313 11.08 -4.37 4.37
C ALA A 313 11.34 -3.27 3.34
N THR A 314 12.05 -2.21 3.72
CA THR A 314 12.43 -1.14 2.80
C THR A 314 13.73 -1.50 2.07
N LEU A 315 13.76 -1.36 0.75
CA LEU A 315 15.00 -1.55 0.00
C LEU A 315 16.06 -0.56 0.48
N GLY A 316 17.26 -1.05 0.77
CA GLY A 316 18.38 -0.25 1.28
C GLY A 316 18.55 -0.30 2.80
N GLU A 317 17.57 -0.77 3.55
CA GLU A 317 17.71 -1.11 4.96
C GLU A 317 18.40 -2.47 5.12
N GLU A 318 19.08 -2.68 6.24
CA GLU A 318 19.64 -4.00 6.57
C GLU A 318 18.49 -4.89 7.06
N PHE A 319 18.37 -6.06 6.47
CA PHE A 319 17.43 -7.07 6.93
C PHE A 319 17.97 -7.74 8.21
N SER A 320 17.07 -8.29 9.01
CA SER A 320 17.44 -9.06 10.19
C SER A 320 18.24 -10.31 9.80
N ASP A 321 19.04 -10.84 10.77
CA ASP A 321 19.90 -12.00 10.53
C ASP A 321 19.11 -13.19 9.97
N GLY A 322 19.49 -13.62 8.77
CA GLY A 322 18.90 -14.75 8.08
C GLY A 322 17.69 -14.42 7.19
N GLU A 323 17.14 -13.21 7.26
CA GLU A 323 16.13 -12.74 6.32
C GLU A 323 16.73 -12.47 4.93
N LYS A 324 15.97 -12.74 3.90
CA LYS A 324 16.41 -12.57 2.51
C LYS A 324 15.28 -12.04 1.63
N ALA A 325 15.62 -11.18 0.67
CA ALA A 325 14.68 -10.77 -0.36
C ALA A 325 14.21 -11.97 -1.20
N TYR A 326 12.95 -11.92 -1.61
CA TYR A 326 12.43 -12.91 -2.56
C TYR A 326 13.10 -12.74 -3.92
N GLY A 327 13.51 -13.87 -4.53
CA GLY A 327 14.30 -13.91 -5.75
C GLY A 327 13.56 -13.55 -7.05
N TRP A 328 12.28 -13.22 -7.00
CA TRP A 328 11.52 -12.84 -8.19
C TRP A 328 11.71 -11.37 -8.60
N LEU A 329 12.12 -10.48 -7.68
CA LEU A 329 12.32 -9.07 -7.99
C LEU A 329 13.68 -8.82 -8.65
N THR A 330 13.63 -8.14 -9.80
CA THR A 330 14.79 -7.56 -10.45
C THR A 330 14.65 -6.04 -10.49
N VAL A 331 15.63 -5.33 -9.96
CA VAL A 331 15.74 -3.87 -10.05
C VAL A 331 16.72 -3.51 -11.14
N THR A 332 16.24 -2.81 -12.16
CA THR A 332 17.07 -2.32 -13.28
C THR A 332 17.31 -0.83 -13.10
N ALA A 333 18.56 -0.42 -12.91
CA ALA A 333 18.93 0.98 -12.70
C ALA A 333 20.32 1.28 -13.31
N PRO A 334 20.76 2.57 -13.39
CA PRO A 334 22.11 2.89 -13.80
C PRO A 334 23.15 2.20 -12.92
N GLY A 335 24.15 1.57 -13.53
CA GLY A 335 25.14 0.73 -12.85
C GLY A 335 26.09 1.47 -11.90
N ASP A 336 26.08 2.81 -11.91
CA ASP A 336 26.79 3.71 -10.99
C ASP A 336 25.88 4.41 -9.97
N SER A 337 24.65 3.93 -9.81
CA SER A 337 23.67 4.47 -8.85
C SER A 337 23.83 3.84 -7.46
N GLU A 338 23.42 4.57 -6.42
CA GLU A 338 23.33 4.05 -5.04
C GLU A 338 22.30 2.91 -4.89
N ILE A 339 21.36 2.80 -5.83
CA ILE A 339 20.37 1.71 -5.90
C ILE A 339 21.06 0.36 -6.07
N LYS A 340 22.16 0.31 -6.85
CA LYS A 340 22.96 -0.90 -6.97
C LYS A 340 23.48 -1.37 -5.62
N ASP A 341 24.06 -0.45 -4.84
CA ASP A 341 24.62 -0.77 -3.53
C ASP A 341 23.51 -1.22 -2.55
N ALA A 342 22.30 -0.64 -2.66
CA ALA A 342 21.15 -1.06 -1.89
C ALA A 342 20.70 -2.49 -2.26
N CYS A 343 20.62 -2.81 -3.54
CA CYS A 343 20.29 -4.17 -3.99
C CYS A 343 21.34 -5.20 -3.55
N GLU A 344 22.64 -4.85 -3.65
CA GLU A 344 23.73 -5.73 -3.22
C GLU A 344 23.69 -6.02 -1.71
N ARG A 345 23.37 -5.01 -0.88
CA ARG A 345 23.21 -5.21 0.59
C ARG A 345 22.04 -6.10 0.93
N THR A 346 20.93 -5.96 0.24
CA THR A 346 19.67 -6.65 0.55
C THR A 346 19.48 -7.96 -0.23
N GLY A 347 20.40 -8.28 -1.15
CA GLY A 347 20.33 -9.51 -1.97
C GLY A 347 19.25 -9.49 -3.05
N VAL A 348 18.68 -8.32 -3.35
CA VAL A 348 17.78 -8.11 -4.49
C VAL A 348 18.56 -8.20 -5.78
N THR A 349 18.02 -8.87 -6.81
CA THR A 349 18.67 -8.97 -8.11
C THR A 349 18.78 -7.59 -8.76
N PHE A 350 20.00 -7.21 -9.13
CA PHE A 350 20.28 -5.96 -9.83
C PHE A 350 20.65 -6.20 -11.30
N ALA A 351 20.13 -5.35 -12.20
CA ALA A 351 20.52 -5.29 -13.60
C ALA A 351 20.95 -3.87 -13.98
N ASP A 352 22.06 -3.73 -14.68
CA ASP A 352 22.51 -2.42 -15.16
C ASP A 352 21.69 -1.98 -16.39
N LEU A 353 20.93 -0.89 -16.25
CA LEU A 353 20.10 -0.30 -17.31
C LEU A 353 20.90 -0.01 -18.60
N TYR A 354 22.19 0.23 -18.47
CA TYR A 354 23.08 0.60 -19.58
C TYR A 354 24.15 -0.44 -19.87
N GLU A 355 23.93 -1.69 -19.42
CA GLU A 355 24.88 -2.78 -19.69
C GLU A 355 25.11 -2.95 -21.19
N GLY A 356 26.38 -3.00 -21.56
CA GLY A 356 26.80 -3.09 -22.98
C GLY A 356 26.71 -1.79 -23.79
N LEU A 357 26.11 -0.75 -23.25
CA LEU A 357 25.98 0.56 -23.87
C LEU A 357 27.19 1.46 -23.56
N CYS A 358 27.32 2.54 -24.30
CA CYS A 358 28.35 3.54 -24.06
C CYS A 358 28.07 4.30 -22.75
N LYS A 359 28.97 4.25 -21.78
CA LYS A 359 28.83 4.92 -20.46
C LYS A 359 28.68 6.44 -20.52
N TRP A 360 29.03 7.06 -21.68
CA TRP A 360 28.90 8.52 -21.85
C TRP A 360 27.58 8.96 -22.43
N CYS A 361 26.99 8.20 -23.38
CA CYS A 361 25.78 8.62 -24.09
C CYS A 361 24.69 7.56 -24.10
N HIS A 362 24.88 6.43 -23.39
CA HIS A 362 23.96 5.31 -23.26
C HIS A 362 23.43 4.75 -24.60
N LYS A 363 24.22 4.85 -25.66
CA LYS A 363 23.91 4.34 -26.99
C LYS A 363 24.82 3.19 -27.38
N ASP A 364 24.29 2.26 -28.15
CA ASP A 364 25.11 1.22 -28.75
C ASP A 364 26.00 1.80 -29.84
N HIS A 365 27.30 1.56 -29.70
CA HIS A 365 28.35 1.92 -30.68
C HIS A 365 29.02 0.69 -31.29
N SER A 366 28.39 -0.49 -31.20
CA SER A 366 28.93 -1.74 -31.76
C SER A 366 28.81 -1.83 -33.29
N GLY A 367 28.04 -0.95 -33.93
CA GLY A 367 27.73 -0.95 -35.35
C GLY A 367 28.89 -0.67 -36.28
N ASN A 368 28.73 0.32 -37.17
CA ASN A 368 29.74 0.66 -38.20
C ASN A 368 31.00 1.35 -37.62
N LEU A 369 32.04 1.50 -38.46
CA LEU A 369 33.34 2.06 -38.06
C LEU A 369 33.21 3.45 -37.39
N TRP A 370 32.28 4.28 -37.89
CA TRP A 370 32.01 5.60 -37.31
C TRP A 370 31.41 5.53 -35.92
N GLN A 371 30.45 4.65 -35.71
CA GLN A 371 29.86 4.42 -34.38
C GLN A 371 30.93 3.92 -33.39
N LYS A 372 31.79 2.98 -33.80
CA LYS A 372 32.90 2.50 -32.97
C LYS A 372 33.90 3.63 -32.64
N PHE A 373 34.18 4.52 -33.59
CA PHE A 373 35.00 5.69 -33.33
C PHE A 373 34.38 6.68 -32.36
N VAL A 374 33.08 6.97 -32.53
CA VAL A 374 32.30 7.81 -31.56
C VAL A 374 32.33 7.17 -30.19
N GLY A 375 32.07 5.87 -30.06
CA GLY A 375 32.15 5.14 -28.80
C GLY A 375 33.54 5.20 -28.14
N PHE A 376 34.60 5.13 -28.93
CA PHE A 376 35.98 5.31 -28.43
C PHE A 376 36.20 6.72 -27.86
N ILE A 377 35.78 7.76 -28.57
CA ILE A 377 35.86 9.15 -28.08
C ILE A 377 35.05 9.33 -26.78
N HIS A 378 33.87 8.78 -26.72
CA HIS A 378 33.05 8.85 -25.51
C HIS A 378 33.69 8.14 -24.30
N ARG A 379 34.38 7.03 -24.49
CA ARG A 379 35.15 6.37 -23.41
C ARG A 379 36.27 7.25 -22.89
N ILE A 380 36.96 7.96 -23.76
CA ILE A 380 38.01 8.92 -23.38
C ILE A 380 37.39 10.06 -22.58
N LEU A 381 36.32 10.65 -23.06
CA LEU A 381 35.62 11.74 -22.37
C LEU A 381 35.09 11.30 -20.99
N TYR A 382 34.50 10.13 -20.91
CA TYR A 382 34.02 9.53 -19.64
C TYR A 382 35.20 9.37 -18.66
N PHE A 383 36.31 8.81 -19.08
CA PHE A 383 37.49 8.64 -18.26
C PHE A 383 38.01 9.99 -17.70
N PHE A 384 38.14 11.02 -18.56
CA PHE A 384 38.60 12.33 -18.10
C PHE A 384 37.58 13.03 -17.19
N ALA A 385 36.29 12.89 -17.43
CA ALA A 385 35.26 13.44 -16.55
C ALA A 385 35.34 12.86 -15.14
N HIS A 386 35.56 11.54 -15.01
CA HIS A 386 35.74 10.87 -13.72
C HIS A 386 37.06 11.21 -13.05
N LEU A 387 38.15 11.34 -13.83
CA LEU A 387 39.46 11.69 -13.31
C LEU A 387 39.51 13.10 -12.69
N PHE A 388 38.71 14.04 -13.21
CA PHE A 388 38.66 15.42 -12.75
C PHE A 388 37.45 15.73 -11.85
N GLY A 389 36.74 14.73 -11.34
CA GLY A 389 35.70 14.87 -10.33
C GLY A 389 34.43 15.57 -10.78
N ARG A 390 34.13 15.59 -12.07
CA ARG A 390 32.80 15.97 -12.57
C ARG A 390 31.94 14.72 -12.61
N LYS A 391 31.12 14.59 -11.56
CA LYS A 391 30.00 13.61 -11.52
C LYS A 391 28.91 14.01 -12.50
#